data_01c8466a50922d678b4a571934d18f80
#
_entry.id   01c8466a50922d678b4a571934d18f80
#
_cell.length_a   1.000
_cell.length_b   1.000
_cell.length_c   1.000
_cell.angle_alpha   90.00
_cell.angle_beta   90.00
_cell.angle_gamma   90.00
#
_symmetry.space_group_name_H-M   'P 1'
#
loop_
_entity.id
_entity.type
_entity.pdbx_description
1 polymer ?
#
loop_
_entity_poly.entity_id
_entity_poly.type
_entity_poly.pdbx_seq_one_letter_code
_entity_poly.pdbx_strand_id
1 'polypeptide(L)'
;IGSGLVGSEMCIRDRCRKIERLRDCIKESNNNQTLYLEKDVSDIKTQRGDAADVIVSGKRSFEAAAPYASAGKKVCVLNFASATNPGGGVVNGSSAQEEALCRCSTLYFNLNIPCMMDKFYNPHRKMNNPLYNDDCLYTPKVIVFKKDVLFPELLPEKEWYPVDVLTCAAPNLRRYPNNFMNPNAGDKPAAIDEHQLTELLRSRIGKIFKVAANEGAEVLILGAFGCGAFCNPPQVVANVFKQVQQDYLHVFDTIEYAVFHTERETENYRVFKSVLG
;
A
#
# COMPACT_ATOMS: atom_id res chain seq x y z
N ILE A 1 9.05 -22.08 15.66
CA ILE A 1 7.94 -21.21 15.19
C ILE A 1 8.30 -20.54 13.83
N GLY A 2 9.55 -20.62 13.36
CA GLY A 2 10.00 -19.97 12.11
C GLY A 2 9.79 -20.74 10.79
N SER A 3 9.45 -22.02 10.84
CA SER A 3 9.43 -22.87 9.63
C SER A 3 8.16 -22.75 8.75
N GLY A 4 7.04 -22.27 9.31
CA GLY A 4 5.77 -22.17 8.58
C GLY A 4 5.68 -21.01 7.59
N LEU A 5 6.34 -19.88 7.89
CA LEU A 5 6.28 -18.66 7.06
C LEU A 5 7.27 -18.73 5.89
N VAL A 6 8.48 -19.25 6.10
CA VAL A 6 9.48 -19.50 5.05
C VAL A 6 8.97 -20.56 4.05
N GLY A 7 8.26 -21.58 4.51
CA GLY A 7 7.60 -22.56 3.64
C GLY A 7 6.50 -21.95 2.76
N SER A 8 5.80 -20.92 3.23
CA SER A 8 4.76 -20.25 2.45
C SER A 8 5.33 -19.40 1.30
N GLU A 9 6.50 -18.79 1.48
CA GLU A 9 7.18 -18.00 0.43
C GLU A 9 7.74 -18.89 -0.68
N MET A 10 8.39 -19.97 -0.33
CA MET A 10 8.85 -20.95 -1.33
C MET A 10 7.67 -21.50 -2.13
N CYS A 11 6.53 -21.73 -1.48
CA CYS A 11 5.30 -22.15 -2.13
C CYS A 11 4.72 -21.09 -3.08
N ILE A 12 4.80 -19.80 -2.74
CA ILE A 12 4.37 -18.69 -3.61
C ILE A 12 5.28 -18.57 -4.82
N ARG A 13 6.60 -18.58 -4.60
CA ARG A 13 7.62 -18.50 -5.64
C ARG A 13 7.50 -19.64 -6.64
N ASP A 14 7.38 -20.87 -6.16
CA ASP A 14 7.21 -22.05 -6.98
C ASP A 14 5.90 -22.04 -7.75
N ARG A 15 4.83 -21.52 -7.15
CA ARG A 15 3.52 -21.45 -7.77
C ARG A 15 3.47 -20.39 -8.86
N CYS A 16 3.94 -19.18 -8.61
CA CYS A 16 4.03 -18.13 -9.63
C CYS A 16 4.96 -18.49 -10.81
N ARG A 17 5.95 -19.35 -10.56
CA ARG A 17 6.82 -19.89 -11.63
C ARG A 17 6.19 -21.03 -12.41
N LYS A 18 5.33 -21.83 -11.79
CA LYS A 18 4.71 -23.02 -12.40
C LYS A 18 3.43 -22.68 -13.18
N ILE A 19 2.69 -21.65 -12.77
CA ILE A 19 1.45 -21.28 -13.44
C ILE A 19 1.78 -20.23 -14.51
N GLU A 20 1.68 -20.63 -15.77
CA GLU A 20 2.00 -19.79 -16.94
C GLU A 20 1.21 -18.48 -16.92
N ARG A 21 -0.09 -18.54 -16.64
CA ARG A 21 -0.97 -17.37 -16.51
C ARG A 21 -0.43 -16.33 -15.51
N LEU A 22 0.07 -16.73 -14.35
CA LEU A 22 0.64 -15.79 -13.37
C LEU A 22 1.94 -15.17 -13.86
N ARG A 23 2.77 -15.93 -14.58
CA ARG A 23 4.01 -15.39 -15.19
C ARG A 23 3.71 -14.31 -16.22
N ASP A 24 2.72 -14.54 -17.06
CA ASP A 24 2.31 -13.56 -18.07
C ASP A 24 1.71 -12.31 -17.43
N CYS A 25 0.84 -12.47 -16.44
CA CYS A 25 0.30 -11.35 -15.68
C CYS A 25 1.39 -10.52 -14.98
N ILE A 26 2.38 -11.18 -14.34
CA ILE A 26 3.52 -10.51 -13.71
C ILE A 26 4.32 -9.73 -14.75
N LYS A 27 4.59 -10.33 -15.91
CA LYS A 27 5.33 -9.67 -17.00
C LYS A 27 4.56 -8.48 -17.55
N GLU A 28 3.26 -8.63 -17.81
CA GLU A 28 2.41 -7.53 -18.27
C GLU A 28 2.40 -6.38 -17.25
N SER A 29 2.17 -6.70 -15.98
CA SER A 29 2.20 -5.73 -14.88
C SER A 29 3.55 -5.00 -14.80
N ASN A 30 4.67 -5.73 -14.85
CA ASN A 30 6.02 -5.15 -14.81
C ASN A 30 6.30 -4.20 -15.98
N ASN A 31 5.81 -4.53 -17.16
CA ASN A 31 6.00 -3.69 -18.35
C ASN A 31 5.19 -2.38 -18.29
N ASN A 32 4.11 -2.36 -17.50
CA ASN A 32 3.20 -1.22 -17.37
C ASN A 32 3.34 -0.50 -16.01
N GLN A 33 4.34 -0.85 -15.20
CA GLN A 33 4.60 -0.11 -13.96
C GLN A 33 5.03 1.32 -14.26
N THR A 34 4.54 2.25 -13.46
CA THR A 34 4.88 3.68 -13.57
C THR A 34 5.46 4.17 -12.25
N LEU A 35 6.66 4.74 -12.30
CA LEU A 35 7.26 5.45 -11.18
C LEU A 35 6.90 6.93 -11.28
N TYR A 36 6.16 7.42 -10.30
CA TYR A 36 5.83 8.83 -10.12
C TYR A 36 6.80 9.46 -9.13
N LEU A 37 7.73 10.26 -9.63
CA LEU A 37 8.68 10.99 -8.78
C LEU A 37 7.96 12.13 -8.04
N GLU A 38 8.53 12.56 -6.91
CA GLU A 38 7.99 13.67 -6.11
C GLU A 38 7.66 14.92 -6.95
N LYS A 39 8.49 15.19 -7.96
CA LYS A 39 8.35 16.35 -8.85
C LYS A 39 7.28 16.19 -9.94
N ASP A 40 6.79 14.98 -10.16
CA ASP A 40 5.80 14.71 -11.19
C ASP A 40 4.44 15.23 -10.71
N VAL A 41 4.05 16.36 -11.25
CA VAL A 41 2.77 16.99 -10.98
C VAL A 41 1.93 16.93 -12.24
N SER A 42 0.85 16.16 -12.19
CA SER A 42 -0.18 16.17 -13.22
C SER A 42 -1.48 16.68 -12.63
N ASP A 43 -2.22 17.47 -13.37
CA ASP A 43 -3.54 17.90 -12.94
C ASP A 43 -4.55 16.77 -13.07
N ILE A 44 -5.56 16.78 -12.18
CA ILE A 44 -6.64 15.79 -12.20
C ILE A 44 -7.47 16.04 -13.45
N LYS A 45 -7.57 15.02 -14.30
CA LYS A 45 -8.25 15.15 -15.62
C LYS A 45 -9.72 14.77 -15.60
N THR A 46 -10.21 14.10 -14.56
CA THR A 46 -11.56 13.51 -14.59
C THR A 46 -12.31 13.86 -13.30
N GLN A 47 -13.45 14.51 -13.45
CA GLN A 47 -14.45 14.64 -12.39
C GLN A 47 -15.65 13.76 -12.73
N ARG A 48 -16.21 13.09 -11.73
CA ARG A 48 -17.47 12.33 -11.78
C ARG A 48 -18.60 13.23 -11.25
N GLY A 49 -19.85 12.90 -11.57
CA GLY A 49 -21.00 13.71 -11.17
C GLY A 49 -21.26 13.67 -9.68
N ASP A 50 -21.31 12.46 -9.11
CA ASP A 50 -21.67 12.22 -7.71
C ASP A 50 -20.45 12.21 -6.80
N ALA A 51 -20.67 12.49 -5.52
CA ALA A 51 -19.63 12.40 -4.50
C ALA A 51 -19.38 10.92 -4.14
N ALA A 52 -18.10 10.58 -3.89
CA ALA A 52 -17.69 9.25 -3.51
C ALA A 52 -18.33 8.79 -2.20
N ASP A 53 -18.69 7.52 -2.13
CA ASP A 53 -19.00 6.86 -0.86
C ASP A 53 -17.72 6.75 -0.02
N VAL A 54 -17.68 7.40 1.14
CA VAL A 54 -16.57 7.31 2.08
C VAL A 54 -16.89 6.28 3.15
N ILE A 55 -16.08 5.22 3.24
CA ILE A 55 -16.32 4.08 4.13
C ILE A 55 -15.11 3.86 5.03
N VAL A 56 -15.35 3.59 6.32
CA VAL A 56 -14.32 3.08 7.25
C VAL A 56 -14.71 1.69 7.68
N SER A 57 -13.92 0.70 7.30
CA SER A 57 -14.16 -0.72 7.60
C SER A 57 -13.05 -1.34 8.45
N GLY A 58 -13.39 -2.37 9.21
CA GLY A 58 -12.42 -3.17 9.97
C GLY A 58 -11.74 -4.28 9.15
N LYS A 59 -11.84 -4.21 7.82
CA LYS A 59 -11.30 -5.21 6.90
C LYS A 59 -9.80 -5.04 6.67
N ARG A 60 -9.17 -6.09 6.14
CA ARG A 60 -7.85 -6.01 5.50
C ARG A 60 -7.96 -5.42 4.10
N SER A 61 -6.84 -4.96 3.54
CA SER A 61 -6.87 -4.20 2.28
C SER A 61 -7.43 -4.99 1.10
N PHE A 62 -7.00 -6.24 0.87
CA PHE A 62 -7.58 -7.05 -0.22
C PHE A 62 -8.94 -7.63 0.12
N GLU A 63 -9.25 -7.82 1.39
CA GLU A 63 -10.62 -8.16 1.82
C GLU A 63 -11.61 -7.05 1.47
N ALA A 64 -11.22 -5.78 1.64
CA ALA A 64 -12.01 -4.63 1.23
C ALA A 64 -12.09 -4.50 -0.30
N ALA A 65 -10.99 -4.75 -1.01
CA ALA A 65 -10.92 -4.63 -2.46
C ALA A 65 -11.74 -5.70 -3.22
N ALA A 66 -11.84 -6.92 -2.68
CA ALA A 66 -12.39 -8.09 -3.36
C ALA A 66 -13.80 -7.89 -3.95
N PRO A 67 -14.80 -7.35 -3.22
CA PRO A 67 -16.15 -7.19 -3.77
C PRO A 67 -16.19 -6.21 -4.95
N TYR A 68 -15.43 -5.14 -4.90
CA TYR A 68 -15.39 -4.15 -5.99
C TYR A 68 -14.68 -4.71 -7.22
N ALA A 69 -13.52 -5.34 -7.03
CA ALA A 69 -12.77 -5.97 -8.12
C ALA A 69 -13.59 -7.10 -8.79
N SER A 70 -14.33 -7.91 -8.01
CA SER A 70 -15.22 -8.94 -8.52
C SER A 70 -16.41 -8.37 -9.28
N ALA A 71 -16.83 -7.14 -8.97
CA ALA A 71 -17.85 -6.40 -9.72
C ALA A 71 -17.30 -5.71 -10.98
N GLY A 72 -16.03 -5.90 -11.31
CA GLY A 72 -15.38 -5.33 -12.50
C GLY A 72 -14.93 -3.88 -12.35
N LYS A 73 -14.93 -3.33 -11.13
CA LYS A 73 -14.44 -1.98 -10.87
C LYS A 73 -12.91 -1.91 -10.94
N LYS A 74 -12.37 -0.78 -11.41
CA LYS A 74 -10.94 -0.50 -11.35
C LYS A 74 -10.58 -0.07 -9.93
N VAL A 75 -10.02 -1.00 -9.16
CA VAL A 75 -9.66 -0.82 -7.75
C VAL A 75 -8.18 -0.51 -7.62
N CYS A 76 -7.83 0.59 -6.95
CA CYS A 76 -6.47 0.91 -6.53
C CYS A 76 -6.32 0.71 -5.02
N VAL A 77 -5.34 -0.10 -4.63
CA VAL A 77 -5.03 -0.40 -3.23
C VAL A 77 -3.72 0.26 -2.83
N LEU A 78 -3.72 1.06 -1.75
CA LEU A 78 -2.50 1.63 -1.20
C LEU A 78 -1.70 0.55 -0.47
N ASN A 79 -0.47 0.33 -0.90
CA ASN A 79 0.55 -0.46 -0.21
C ASN A 79 1.32 0.44 0.77
N PHE A 80 1.28 0.14 2.08
CA PHE A 80 2.01 0.85 3.13
C PHE A 80 3.46 0.38 3.14
N ALA A 81 4.22 0.83 2.17
CA ALA A 81 5.46 0.24 1.76
C ALA A 81 6.64 0.54 2.69
N SER A 82 7.60 -0.36 2.69
CA SER A 82 8.99 0.00 2.97
C SER A 82 9.57 0.74 1.76
N ALA A 83 10.17 1.92 1.99
CA ALA A 83 10.85 2.65 0.92
C ALA A 83 12.18 1.99 0.50
N THR A 84 12.72 1.10 1.33
CA THR A 84 14.08 0.57 1.17
C THR A 84 14.13 -0.92 0.87
N ASN A 85 13.03 -1.66 1.10
CA ASN A 85 13.03 -3.11 0.93
C ASN A 85 11.75 -3.55 0.19
N PRO A 86 11.86 -4.16 -1.01
CA PRO A 86 10.72 -4.67 -1.75
C PRO A 86 9.92 -5.66 -0.92
N GLY A 87 8.62 -5.39 -0.72
CA GLY A 87 7.75 -6.23 0.09
C GLY A 87 8.08 -6.23 1.58
N GLY A 88 8.79 -5.20 2.06
CA GLY A 88 9.14 -5.04 3.47
C GLY A 88 9.95 -6.20 4.02
N GLY A 89 9.50 -6.75 5.14
CA GLY A 89 10.08 -7.91 5.81
C GLY A 89 9.44 -9.25 5.42
N VAL A 90 8.79 -9.37 4.26
CA VAL A 90 8.07 -10.58 3.84
C VAL A 90 8.95 -11.81 3.84
N VAL A 91 10.20 -11.69 3.40
CA VAL A 91 11.20 -12.77 3.40
C VAL A 91 11.64 -13.19 4.80
N ASN A 92 11.49 -12.31 5.78
CA ASN A 92 11.84 -12.55 7.18
C ASN A 92 10.61 -12.91 8.05
N GLY A 93 9.44 -13.12 7.42
CA GLY A 93 8.23 -13.53 8.12
C GLY A 93 7.47 -12.40 8.82
N SER A 94 7.73 -11.15 8.50
CA SER A 94 6.94 -10.02 8.98
C SER A 94 5.49 -10.10 8.51
N SER A 95 4.55 -9.50 9.27
CA SER A 95 3.11 -9.67 9.05
C SER A 95 2.33 -8.35 8.95
N ALA A 96 3.01 -7.23 8.69
CA ALA A 96 2.34 -5.96 8.44
C ALA A 96 1.58 -5.96 7.10
N GLN A 97 0.97 -4.84 6.74
CA GLN A 97 0.08 -4.74 5.59
C GLN A 97 0.80 -5.07 4.26
N GLU A 98 1.98 -4.49 3.98
CA GLU A 98 2.73 -4.77 2.75
C GLU A 98 3.04 -6.27 2.61
N GLU A 99 3.49 -6.91 3.69
CA GLU A 99 3.79 -8.32 3.68
C GLU A 99 2.54 -9.19 3.48
N ALA A 100 1.40 -8.76 4.01
CA ALA A 100 0.12 -9.44 3.76
C ALA A 100 -0.28 -9.34 2.29
N LEU A 101 -0.18 -8.16 1.67
CA LEU A 101 -0.41 -7.97 0.24
C LEU A 101 0.53 -8.86 -0.60
N CYS A 102 1.82 -8.86 -0.29
CA CYS A 102 2.81 -9.68 -0.98
C CYS A 102 2.56 -11.19 -0.87
N ARG A 103 2.04 -11.66 0.28
CA ARG A 103 1.69 -13.08 0.47
C ARG A 103 0.44 -13.51 -0.27
N CYS A 104 -0.48 -12.58 -0.53
CA CYS A 104 -1.77 -12.87 -1.12
C CYS A 104 -1.83 -12.66 -2.63
N SER A 105 -0.79 -12.04 -3.22
CA SER A 105 -0.81 -11.61 -4.62
C SER A 105 0.53 -11.75 -5.33
N THR A 106 0.56 -11.33 -6.59
CA THR A 106 1.80 -11.25 -7.40
C THR A 106 2.66 -10.04 -7.05
N LEU A 107 2.27 -9.16 -6.14
CA LEU A 107 2.90 -7.88 -5.87
C LEU A 107 4.41 -7.99 -5.61
N TYR A 108 4.86 -8.95 -4.80
CA TYR A 108 6.29 -9.11 -4.48
C TYR A 108 7.17 -9.26 -5.73
N PHE A 109 6.67 -9.96 -6.76
CA PHE A 109 7.39 -10.18 -8.02
C PHE A 109 7.38 -8.96 -8.95
N ASN A 110 6.50 -8.02 -8.66
CA ASN A 110 6.47 -6.74 -9.34
C ASN A 110 7.41 -5.71 -8.65
N LEU A 111 7.51 -5.78 -7.32
CA LEU A 111 8.38 -4.88 -6.55
C LEU A 111 9.86 -5.30 -6.60
N ASN A 112 10.14 -6.60 -6.48
CA ASN A 112 11.51 -7.13 -6.39
C ASN A 112 12.11 -7.43 -7.77
N ILE A 113 12.22 -6.41 -8.60
CA ILE A 113 12.87 -6.47 -9.92
C ILE A 113 14.02 -5.46 -10.02
N PRO A 114 15.05 -5.72 -10.84
CA PRO A 114 16.23 -4.86 -10.95
C PRO A 114 15.88 -3.39 -11.22
N CYS A 115 14.95 -3.14 -12.13
CA CYS A 115 14.54 -1.78 -12.48
C CYS A 115 13.98 -1.00 -11.28
N MET A 116 13.16 -1.63 -10.42
CA MET A 116 12.62 -0.98 -9.22
C MET A 116 13.67 -0.85 -8.12
N MET A 117 14.59 -1.82 -8.01
CA MET A 117 15.75 -1.68 -7.14
C MET A 117 16.56 -0.42 -7.48
N ASP A 118 16.82 -0.19 -8.76
CA ASP A 118 17.66 0.93 -9.20
C ASP A 118 16.94 2.27 -9.15
N LYS A 119 15.64 2.31 -9.48
CA LYS A 119 14.89 3.57 -9.64
C LYS A 119 14.14 4.00 -8.39
N PHE A 120 13.74 3.09 -7.51
CA PHE A 120 12.94 3.38 -6.32
C PHE A 120 13.70 3.05 -5.02
N TYR A 121 14.07 1.79 -4.79
CA TYR A 121 14.63 1.37 -3.50
C TYR A 121 16.04 1.89 -3.21
N ASN A 122 16.96 1.80 -4.17
CA ASN A 122 18.34 2.26 -3.98
C ASN A 122 18.47 3.79 -3.80
N PRO A 123 17.69 4.64 -4.50
CA PRO A 123 17.64 6.07 -4.19
C PRO A 123 17.22 6.36 -2.75
N HIS A 124 16.17 5.71 -2.25
CA HIS A 124 15.72 5.86 -0.86
C HIS A 124 16.76 5.37 0.16
N ARG A 125 17.45 4.26 -0.12
CA ARG A 125 18.58 3.80 0.70
C ARG A 125 19.70 4.81 0.77
N LYS A 126 20.08 5.40 -0.39
CA LYS A 126 21.13 6.43 -0.48
C LYS A 126 20.74 7.72 0.24
N MET A 127 19.47 8.05 0.27
CA MET A 127 18.95 9.22 0.99
C MET A 127 19.22 9.13 2.49
N ASN A 128 19.23 7.93 3.05
CA ASN A 128 19.48 7.67 4.48
C ASN A 128 18.62 8.54 5.42
N ASN A 129 17.39 8.83 4.99
CA ASN A 129 16.44 9.67 5.70
C ASN A 129 15.15 8.91 5.96
N PRO A 130 14.74 8.67 7.23
CA PRO A 130 13.55 7.93 7.55
C PRO A 130 12.24 8.64 7.18
N LEU A 131 12.28 9.92 6.84
CA LEU A 131 11.10 10.63 6.35
C LEU A 131 10.79 10.30 4.89
N TYR A 132 11.78 9.79 4.13
CA TYR A 132 11.67 9.48 2.70
C TYR A 132 11.22 10.69 1.86
N ASN A 133 10.75 10.45 0.65
CA ASN A 133 10.14 11.46 -0.24
C ASN A 133 8.74 10.99 -0.70
N ASP A 134 8.11 11.75 -1.59
CA ASP A 134 6.76 11.49 -2.08
C ASP A 134 6.73 10.63 -3.36
N ASP A 135 7.82 9.93 -3.68
CA ASP A 135 7.84 9.01 -4.82
C ASP A 135 6.84 7.87 -4.61
N CYS A 136 6.07 7.58 -5.64
CA CYS A 136 5.09 6.50 -5.65
C CYS A 136 5.33 5.56 -6.84
N LEU A 137 5.18 4.26 -6.61
CA LEU A 137 5.22 3.26 -7.66
C LEU A 137 3.82 2.70 -7.90
N TYR A 138 3.27 2.94 -9.10
CA TYR A 138 2.01 2.36 -9.53
C TYR A 138 2.25 1.04 -10.25
N THR A 139 1.60 -0.02 -9.79
CA THR A 139 1.69 -1.37 -10.33
C THR A 139 0.30 -1.84 -10.76
N PRO A 140 -0.02 -1.82 -12.07
CA PRO A 140 -1.33 -2.22 -12.54
C PRO A 140 -1.50 -3.74 -12.55
N LYS A 141 -2.74 -4.21 -12.45
CA LYS A 141 -3.15 -5.62 -12.65
C LYS A 141 -2.39 -6.64 -11.80
N VAL A 142 -2.12 -6.30 -10.55
CA VAL A 142 -1.61 -7.26 -9.55
C VAL A 142 -2.68 -8.30 -9.30
N ILE A 143 -2.37 -9.59 -9.49
CA ILE A 143 -3.33 -10.68 -9.30
C ILE A 143 -3.35 -11.10 -7.85
N VAL A 144 -4.53 -10.99 -7.22
CA VAL A 144 -4.81 -11.53 -5.90
C VAL A 144 -5.30 -12.96 -6.07
N PHE A 145 -4.58 -13.92 -5.48
CA PHE A 145 -4.85 -15.36 -5.60
C PHE A 145 -5.00 -16.08 -4.26
N LYS A 146 -4.90 -15.33 -3.14
CA LYS A 146 -5.21 -15.82 -1.78
C LYS A 146 -6.13 -14.86 -1.06
N LYS A 147 -6.92 -15.38 -0.13
CA LYS A 147 -7.69 -14.58 0.83
C LYS A 147 -6.72 -13.79 1.72
N ASP A 148 -6.99 -12.50 1.91
CA ASP A 148 -6.24 -11.64 2.83
C ASP A 148 -6.79 -11.82 4.26
N VAL A 149 -6.33 -12.87 4.90
CA VAL A 149 -6.69 -13.27 6.26
C VAL A 149 -5.43 -13.63 7.04
N LEU A 150 -5.56 -13.85 8.35
CA LEU A 150 -4.40 -14.19 9.21
C LEU A 150 -3.62 -15.42 8.70
N PHE A 151 -4.32 -16.42 8.20
CA PHE A 151 -3.76 -17.60 7.56
C PHE A 151 -4.23 -17.68 6.11
N PRO A 152 -3.50 -17.06 5.16
CA PRO A 152 -3.94 -16.92 3.77
C PRO A 152 -4.17 -18.26 3.07
N GLU A 153 -5.39 -18.47 2.61
CA GLU A 153 -5.82 -19.62 1.82
C GLU A 153 -5.87 -19.30 0.33
N LEU A 154 -5.56 -20.28 -0.50
CA LEU A 154 -5.70 -20.13 -1.95
C LEU A 154 -7.16 -19.96 -2.35
N LEU A 155 -7.38 -19.00 -3.23
CA LEU A 155 -8.63 -18.89 -3.97
C LEU A 155 -8.64 -19.89 -5.14
N PRO A 156 -9.78 -20.46 -5.51
CA PRO A 156 -9.97 -21.10 -6.80
C PRO A 156 -9.56 -20.15 -7.94
N GLU A 157 -8.95 -20.66 -9.01
CA GLU A 157 -8.45 -19.80 -10.11
C GLU A 157 -9.52 -18.89 -10.73
N LYS A 158 -10.78 -19.33 -10.78
CA LYS A 158 -11.92 -18.54 -11.26
C LYS A 158 -12.28 -17.36 -10.38
N GLU A 159 -11.80 -17.35 -9.13
CA GLU A 159 -12.03 -16.30 -8.13
C GLU A 159 -10.83 -15.37 -8.00
N TRP A 160 -9.75 -15.58 -8.77
CA TRP A 160 -8.63 -14.66 -8.82
C TRP A 160 -9.05 -13.35 -9.48
N TYR A 161 -8.65 -12.25 -8.91
CA TYR A 161 -9.03 -10.92 -9.40
C TYR A 161 -7.83 -9.98 -9.49
N PRO A 162 -7.81 -9.08 -10.48
CA PRO A 162 -6.81 -8.04 -10.58
C PRO A 162 -7.16 -6.84 -9.70
N VAL A 163 -6.15 -6.20 -9.15
CA VAL A 163 -6.21 -4.86 -8.56
C VAL A 163 -4.98 -4.08 -8.99
N ASP A 164 -5.09 -2.76 -9.02
CA ASP A 164 -3.93 -1.91 -9.14
C ASP A 164 -3.39 -1.62 -7.74
N VAL A 165 -2.06 -1.55 -7.60
CA VAL A 165 -1.43 -1.28 -6.31
C VAL A 165 -0.56 -0.03 -6.41
N LEU A 166 -0.83 0.93 -5.53
CA LEU A 166 -0.03 2.13 -5.36
C LEU A 166 0.90 1.97 -4.16
N THR A 167 2.17 1.80 -4.43
CA THR A 167 3.23 1.62 -3.43
C THR A 167 3.80 2.98 -3.04
N CYS A 168 3.62 3.36 -1.78
CA CYS A 168 4.14 4.61 -1.21
C CYS A 168 4.54 4.37 0.24
N ALA A 169 5.63 4.99 0.70
CA ALA A 169 6.12 4.83 2.06
C ALA A 169 5.70 6.01 2.95
N ALA A 170 5.11 5.71 4.10
CA ALA A 170 4.90 6.71 5.15
C ALA A 170 6.24 7.13 5.79
N PRO A 171 6.33 8.32 6.42
CA PRO A 171 7.50 8.65 7.23
C PRO A 171 7.67 7.61 8.34
N ASN A 172 8.91 7.18 8.57
CA ASN A 172 9.24 6.21 9.59
C ASN A 172 9.67 6.94 10.88
N LEU A 173 8.75 7.08 11.82
CA LEU A 173 8.95 7.81 13.07
C LEU A 173 9.48 6.92 14.22
N ARG A 174 9.92 5.71 13.91
CA ARG A 174 10.51 4.81 14.91
C ARG A 174 11.76 5.42 15.52
N ARG A 175 11.97 5.16 16.82
CA ARG A 175 13.22 5.51 17.51
C ARG A 175 14.46 4.89 16.85
N TYR A 176 14.28 3.68 16.30
CA TYR A 176 15.31 2.94 15.54
C TYR A 176 14.72 2.60 14.16
N PRO A 177 14.85 3.51 13.18
CA PRO A 177 14.29 3.28 11.83
C PRO A 177 14.89 2.06 11.15
N ASN A 178 16.22 1.94 11.21
CA ASN A 178 16.98 0.81 10.70
C ASN A 178 16.96 -0.36 11.70
N ASN A 179 16.57 -1.52 11.26
CA ASN A 179 16.54 -2.75 12.06
C ASN A 179 16.52 -3.99 11.15
N PHE A 180 16.60 -5.18 11.73
CA PHE A 180 16.63 -6.45 10.98
C PHE A 180 15.46 -6.63 10.00
N MET A 181 14.26 -6.19 10.36
CA MET A 181 13.05 -6.31 9.51
C MET A 181 12.95 -5.19 8.46
N ASN A 182 13.63 -4.05 8.68
CA ASN A 182 13.64 -2.91 7.77
C ASN A 182 15.05 -2.32 7.67
N PRO A 183 16.01 -3.03 7.05
CA PRO A 183 17.37 -2.54 6.91
C PRO A 183 17.45 -1.34 5.95
N ASN A 184 18.47 -0.52 6.14
CA ASN A 184 18.75 0.69 5.34
C ASN A 184 17.66 1.78 5.39
N ALA A 185 16.88 1.82 6.46
CA ALA A 185 15.73 2.73 6.61
C ALA A 185 16.09 4.09 7.25
N GLY A 186 17.37 4.38 7.43
CA GLY A 186 17.88 5.59 8.08
C GLY A 186 18.61 5.27 9.39
N ASP A 187 19.77 5.91 9.60
CA ASP A 187 20.63 5.64 10.77
C ASP A 187 20.18 6.39 12.01
N LYS A 188 19.42 7.46 11.85
CA LYS A 188 18.94 8.32 12.94
C LYS A 188 17.43 8.39 12.96
N PRO A 189 16.80 8.57 14.13
CA PRO A 189 15.36 8.83 14.22
C PRO A 189 15.02 10.14 13.48
N ALA A 190 13.80 10.20 12.97
CA ALA A 190 13.28 11.43 12.39
C ALA A 190 13.20 12.53 13.47
N ALA A 191 13.69 13.73 13.12
CA ALA A 191 13.48 14.93 13.93
C ALA A 191 12.44 15.79 13.21
N ILE A 192 11.17 15.66 13.63
CA ILE A 192 10.04 16.33 13.00
C ILE A 192 9.00 16.65 14.07
N ASP A 193 8.45 17.87 14.07
CA ASP A 193 7.32 18.24 14.91
C ASP A 193 5.97 17.88 14.24
N GLU A 194 4.87 18.04 14.96
CA GLU A 194 3.53 17.67 14.48
C GLU A 194 3.08 18.53 13.28
N HIS A 195 3.44 19.81 13.25
CA HIS A 195 3.11 20.70 12.14
C HIS A 195 3.86 20.26 10.87
N GLN A 196 5.16 20.04 10.96
CA GLN A 196 5.99 19.58 9.87
C GLN A 196 5.52 18.19 9.36
N LEU A 197 5.15 17.29 10.29
CA LEU A 197 4.61 15.98 9.95
C LEU A 197 3.28 16.11 9.19
N THR A 198 2.41 17.01 9.62
CA THR A 198 1.12 17.27 8.98
C THR A 198 1.31 17.73 7.54
N GLU A 199 2.21 18.68 7.30
CA GLU A 199 2.47 19.20 5.96
C GLU A 199 3.13 18.13 5.06
N LEU A 200 4.07 17.35 5.60
CA LEU A 200 4.67 16.23 4.87
C LEU A 200 3.62 15.18 4.49
N LEU A 201 2.76 14.79 5.42
CA LEU A 201 1.68 13.83 5.17
C LEU A 201 0.65 14.39 4.17
N ARG A 202 0.34 15.70 4.23
CA ARG A 202 -0.56 16.37 3.30
C ARG A 202 -0.04 16.27 1.86
N SER A 203 1.25 16.57 1.64
CA SER A 203 1.91 16.41 0.34
C SER A 203 1.81 14.97 -0.15
N ARG A 204 2.24 14.02 0.68
CA ARG A 204 2.32 12.59 0.33
C ARG A 204 0.95 11.97 0.08
N ILE A 205 -0.02 12.23 0.95
CA ILE A 205 -1.39 11.75 0.78
C ILE A 205 -2.03 12.40 -0.45
N GLY A 206 -1.80 13.71 -0.68
CA GLY A 206 -2.22 14.39 -1.90
C GLY A 206 -1.66 13.73 -3.15
N LYS A 207 -0.37 13.33 -3.14
CA LYS A 207 0.25 12.58 -4.24
C LYS A 207 -0.42 11.21 -4.46
N ILE A 208 -0.74 10.48 -3.40
CA ILE A 208 -1.44 9.18 -3.46
C ILE A 208 -2.79 9.34 -4.18
N PHE A 209 -3.62 10.29 -3.75
CA PHE A 209 -4.91 10.54 -4.39
C PHE A 209 -4.76 10.95 -5.86
N LYS A 210 -3.82 11.84 -6.14
CA LYS A 210 -3.56 12.34 -7.50
C LYS A 210 -3.12 11.22 -8.44
N VAL A 211 -2.20 10.36 -8.02
CA VAL A 211 -1.76 9.24 -8.85
C VAL A 211 -2.90 8.26 -9.10
N ALA A 212 -3.65 7.87 -8.06
CA ALA A 212 -4.79 6.97 -8.21
C ALA A 212 -5.86 7.55 -9.18
N ALA A 213 -6.13 8.86 -9.09
CA ALA A 213 -7.05 9.57 -9.97
C ALA A 213 -6.57 9.59 -11.43
N ASN A 214 -5.30 9.92 -11.66
CA ASN A 214 -4.71 9.99 -13.00
C ASN A 214 -4.67 8.62 -13.68
N GLU A 215 -4.50 7.57 -12.90
CA GLU A 215 -4.57 6.19 -13.37
C GLU A 215 -6.02 5.69 -13.57
N GLY A 216 -7.00 6.53 -13.26
CA GLY A 216 -8.41 6.27 -13.51
C GLY A 216 -9.02 5.23 -12.57
N ALA A 217 -8.54 5.12 -11.33
CA ALA A 217 -9.17 4.29 -10.31
C ALA A 217 -10.63 4.73 -10.08
N GLU A 218 -11.52 3.75 -9.94
CA GLU A 218 -12.93 3.98 -9.55
C GLU A 218 -13.10 3.83 -8.06
N VAL A 219 -12.36 2.90 -7.46
CA VAL A 219 -12.37 2.62 -6.02
C VAL A 219 -10.96 2.75 -5.48
N LEU A 220 -10.80 3.51 -4.41
CA LEU A 220 -9.53 3.71 -3.73
C LEU A 220 -9.58 3.08 -2.34
N ILE A 221 -8.77 2.04 -2.12
CA ILE A 221 -8.63 1.36 -0.83
C ILE A 221 -7.42 1.93 -0.10
N LEU A 222 -7.67 2.60 0.99
CA LEU A 222 -6.72 3.23 1.88
C LEU A 222 -6.73 2.56 3.26
N GLY A 223 -6.10 3.19 4.27
CA GLY A 223 -6.14 2.71 5.66
C GLY A 223 -5.23 3.52 6.56
N ALA A 224 -4.83 2.96 7.70
CA ALA A 224 -4.02 3.62 8.71
C ALA A 224 -2.54 3.73 8.29
N PHE A 225 -2.28 4.55 7.27
CA PHE A 225 -0.99 4.70 6.60
C PHE A 225 0.12 5.11 7.55
N GLY A 226 1.07 4.21 7.77
CA GLY A 226 2.20 4.42 8.66
C GLY A 226 1.88 4.35 10.16
N CYS A 227 0.62 4.16 10.58
CA CYS A 227 0.24 4.18 12.00
C CYS A 227 0.66 2.90 12.76
N GLY A 228 1.00 1.84 12.06
CA GLY A 228 1.52 0.60 12.66
C GLY A 228 3.02 0.65 12.89
N ALA A 229 3.77 -0.11 12.09
CA ALA A 229 5.22 -0.27 12.24
C ALA A 229 6.02 1.04 12.20
N PHE A 230 5.55 2.08 11.53
CA PHE A 230 6.24 3.37 11.41
C PHE A 230 5.82 4.42 12.44
N CYS A 231 4.91 4.09 13.36
CA CYS A 231 4.55 4.87 14.54
C CYS A 231 4.01 6.29 14.24
N ASN A 232 3.38 6.51 13.09
CA ASN A 232 2.71 7.78 12.84
C ASN A 232 1.47 7.91 13.73
N PRO A 233 1.19 9.08 14.33
CA PRO A 233 0.01 9.29 15.16
C PRO A 233 -1.28 9.13 14.33
N PRO A 234 -2.19 8.20 14.68
CA PRO A 234 -3.38 7.93 13.88
C PRO A 234 -4.31 9.13 13.74
N GLN A 235 -4.38 9.99 14.77
CA GLN A 235 -5.20 11.22 14.73
C GLN A 235 -4.71 12.20 13.66
N VAL A 236 -3.38 12.39 13.56
CA VAL A 236 -2.78 13.28 12.55
C VAL A 236 -3.03 12.72 11.16
N VAL A 237 -2.77 11.44 10.96
CA VAL A 237 -2.95 10.76 9.66
C VAL A 237 -4.41 10.82 9.20
N ALA A 238 -5.37 10.47 10.08
CA ALA A 238 -6.79 10.50 9.77
C ALA A 238 -7.29 11.91 9.44
N ASN A 239 -6.84 12.93 10.20
CA ASN A 239 -7.19 14.33 9.94
C ASN A 239 -6.66 14.81 8.58
N VAL A 240 -5.44 14.43 8.21
CA VAL A 240 -4.88 14.77 6.90
C VAL A 240 -5.65 14.08 5.78
N PHE A 241 -5.98 12.80 5.92
CA PHE A 241 -6.86 12.11 4.96
C PHE A 241 -8.20 12.82 4.81
N LYS A 242 -8.85 13.21 5.92
CA LYS A 242 -10.13 13.96 5.89
C LYS A 242 -10.02 15.26 5.11
N GLN A 243 -8.92 15.99 5.27
CA GLN A 243 -8.71 17.25 4.56
C GLN A 243 -8.45 17.04 3.07
N VAL A 244 -7.51 16.13 2.73
CA VAL A 244 -7.11 15.89 1.35
C VAL A 244 -8.23 15.28 0.52
N GLN A 245 -9.01 14.35 1.07
CA GLN A 245 -10.09 13.68 0.31
C GLN A 245 -11.17 14.64 -0.22
N GLN A 246 -11.34 15.84 0.41
CA GLN A 246 -12.35 16.80 -0.03
C GLN A 246 -12.16 17.20 -1.50
N ASP A 247 -10.91 17.32 -1.94
CA ASP A 247 -10.57 17.70 -3.32
C ASP A 247 -10.83 16.55 -4.31
N TYR A 248 -11.10 15.34 -3.81
CA TYR A 248 -11.24 14.12 -4.61
C TYR A 248 -12.59 13.42 -4.48
N LEU A 249 -13.54 13.99 -3.74
CA LEU A 249 -14.87 13.37 -3.54
C LEU A 249 -15.62 13.15 -4.86
N HIS A 250 -15.37 13.98 -5.88
CA HIS A 250 -15.99 13.82 -7.20
C HIS A 250 -15.09 13.11 -8.23
N VAL A 251 -14.05 12.39 -7.76
CA VAL A 251 -13.08 11.70 -8.63
C VAL A 251 -13.27 10.18 -8.58
N PHE A 252 -13.62 9.65 -7.42
CA PHE A 252 -13.82 8.21 -7.18
C PHE A 252 -15.31 7.89 -6.98
N ASP A 253 -15.69 6.64 -7.22
CA ASP A 253 -17.01 6.14 -6.80
C ASP A 253 -17.01 5.82 -5.30
N THR A 254 -15.89 5.26 -4.80
CA THR A 254 -15.73 4.88 -3.40
C THR A 254 -14.32 5.14 -2.91
N ILE A 255 -14.20 5.66 -1.69
CA ILE A 255 -12.96 5.75 -0.91
C ILE A 255 -13.17 4.92 0.35
N GLU A 256 -12.54 3.73 0.44
CA GLU A 256 -12.66 2.88 1.62
C GLU A 256 -11.36 2.87 2.43
N TYR A 257 -11.45 3.25 3.70
CA TYR A 257 -10.38 3.13 4.68
C TYR A 257 -10.50 1.78 5.37
N ALA A 258 -9.74 0.80 4.87
CA ALA A 258 -9.65 -0.55 5.42
C ALA A 258 -8.65 -0.55 6.58
N VAL A 259 -9.16 -0.44 7.80
CA VAL A 259 -8.35 -0.37 9.03
C VAL A 259 -8.59 -1.60 9.86
N PHE A 260 -7.85 -2.67 9.52
CA PHE A 260 -7.93 -3.94 10.24
C PHE A 260 -7.57 -3.75 11.71
N HIS A 261 -8.34 -4.37 12.57
CA HIS A 261 -8.14 -4.36 14.01
C HIS A 261 -8.44 -5.73 14.64
N THR A 262 -7.89 -5.96 15.80
CA THR A 262 -8.23 -7.08 16.68
C THR A 262 -8.92 -6.53 17.92
N GLU A 263 -9.45 -7.41 18.79
CA GLU A 263 -10.04 -6.97 20.06
C GLU A 263 -9.04 -6.22 20.96
N ARG A 264 -7.75 -6.49 20.80
CA ARG A 264 -6.66 -5.90 21.61
C ARG A 264 -6.09 -4.61 20.99
N GLU A 265 -6.17 -4.46 19.68
CA GLU A 265 -5.54 -3.37 18.92
C GLU A 265 -6.60 -2.64 18.10
N THR A 266 -7.38 -1.77 18.76
CA THR A 266 -8.52 -1.07 18.16
C THR A 266 -8.30 0.41 17.95
N GLU A 267 -7.18 0.99 18.42
CA GLU A 267 -6.96 2.43 18.43
C GLU A 267 -7.03 3.05 17.02
N ASN A 268 -6.26 2.52 16.08
CA ASN A 268 -6.27 3.04 14.72
C ASN A 268 -7.69 3.04 14.11
N TYR A 269 -8.41 1.92 14.27
CA TYR A 269 -9.78 1.81 13.76
C TYR A 269 -10.72 2.82 14.41
N ARG A 270 -10.68 2.97 15.73
CA ARG A 270 -11.53 3.92 16.47
C ARG A 270 -11.29 5.35 16.03
N VAL A 271 -10.01 5.74 15.89
CA VAL A 271 -9.64 7.09 15.44
C VAL A 271 -10.13 7.33 14.01
N PHE A 272 -9.83 6.44 13.07
CA PHE A 272 -10.28 6.55 11.69
C PHE A 272 -11.80 6.59 11.59
N LYS A 273 -12.51 5.73 12.33
CA LYS A 273 -13.98 5.69 12.37
C LYS A 273 -14.57 6.96 12.92
N SER A 274 -13.94 7.57 13.94
CA SER A 274 -14.40 8.83 14.53
C SER A 274 -14.16 10.04 13.62
N VAL A 275 -13.07 10.03 12.84
CA VAL A 275 -12.68 11.19 12.01
C VAL A 275 -13.33 11.13 10.63
N LEU A 276 -13.43 9.97 10.03
CA LEU A 276 -13.78 9.76 8.61
C LEU A 276 -15.11 9.01 8.39
N GLY A 277 -15.64 8.36 9.43
CA GLY A 277 -16.88 7.56 9.37
C GLY A 277 -18.15 8.33 9.66
#